data_baf0acb3478c4a43ad077b779b04a919
#
_entry.id   baf0acb3478c4a43ad077b779b04a919
#
_cell.length_a   1.000
_cell.length_b   1.000
_cell.length_c   1.000
_cell.angle_alpha   90.00
_cell.angle_beta   90.00
_cell.angle_gamma   90.00
#
_symmetry.space_group_name_H-M   'P 1'
#
loop_
_entity.id
_entity.type
_entity.pdbx_description
1 polymer ?
#
loop_
_entity_poly.entity_id
_entity_poly.type
_entity_poly.pdbx_seq_one_letter_code
_entity_poly.pdbx_strand_id
1 'polypeptide(L)'
;MENLLSKIEGKRISFPAKTILLEAGSISKNIYFIKSGCARLWYNNDGLDITLQFFMAGQMVSSFDSLLHDAPSQFTLETILPTEIEIYEKNDIFHILNEDSELKGNDAKSGAFLD
;
A
#
# COMPACT_ATOMS: atom_id res chain seq x y z
N MET A 1 3.95 -13.60 -1.88
CA MET A 1 3.55 -12.55 -0.97
C MET A 1 2.29 -12.88 -0.18
N GLU A 2 1.30 -13.44 -0.82
CA GLU A 2 0.10 -13.84 -0.10
C GLU A 2 0.37 -14.86 1.00
N ASN A 3 1.28 -15.81 0.74
CA ASN A 3 1.63 -16.78 1.77
C ASN A 3 2.24 -16.12 2.99
N LEU A 4 2.99 -15.06 2.78
CA LEU A 4 3.57 -14.32 3.88
C LEU A 4 2.50 -13.55 4.62
N LEU A 5 1.59 -12.91 3.89
CA LEU A 5 0.52 -12.13 4.50
C LEU A 5 -0.46 -13.00 5.29
N SER A 6 -0.57 -14.27 4.94
CA SER A 6 -1.46 -15.16 5.68
C SER A 6 -1.00 -15.38 7.12
N LYS A 7 0.24 -15.04 7.43
CA LYS A 7 0.78 -15.16 8.79
C LYS A 7 0.44 -13.97 9.66
N ILE A 8 -0.11 -12.91 9.08
CA ILE A 8 -0.52 -11.74 9.82
C ILE A 8 -2.00 -11.49 9.62
N GLU A 9 -2.60 -10.88 10.61
CA GLU A 9 -4.02 -10.56 10.55
C GLU A 9 -4.17 -9.15 10.01
N GLY A 10 -4.61 -9.05 8.77
CA GLY A 10 -4.92 -7.77 8.18
C GLY A 10 -6.31 -7.32 8.62
N LYS A 11 -6.49 -6.02 8.63
CA LYS A 11 -7.78 -5.45 8.97
C LYS A 11 -8.55 -5.21 7.67
N ARG A 12 -9.71 -5.86 7.53
CA ARG A 12 -10.52 -5.71 6.33
C ARG A 12 -11.54 -4.61 6.54
N ILE A 13 -11.51 -3.61 5.68
CA ILE A 13 -12.40 -2.45 5.76
C ILE A 13 -12.94 -2.15 4.38
N SER A 14 -14.23 -1.79 4.33
CA SER A 14 -14.85 -1.33 3.09
C SER A 14 -14.95 0.18 3.12
N PHE A 15 -14.56 0.80 2.04
CA PHE A 15 -14.58 2.26 1.91
C PHE A 15 -15.46 2.68 0.74
N PRO A 16 -16.21 3.77 0.89
CA PRO A 16 -16.93 4.32 -0.28
C PRO A 16 -15.95 4.89 -1.28
N ALA A 17 -16.45 5.21 -2.46
CA ALA A 17 -15.66 5.88 -3.48
C ALA A 17 -15.19 7.23 -2.96
N LYS A 18 -14.06 7.70 -3.49
CA LYS A 18 -13.48 9.01 -3.18
C LYS A 18 -13.04 9.15 -1.74
N THR A 19 -12.60 8.04 -1.14
CA THR A 19 -12.01 8.05 0.19
C THR A 19 -10.50 8.12 0.07
N ILE A 20 -9.90 9.07 0.79
CA ILE A 20 -8.45 9.19 0.82
C ILE A 20 -7.91 8.24 1.89
N LEU A 21 -7.09 7.29 1.45
CA LEU A 21 -6.48 6.30 2.33
C LEU A 21 -5.14 6.78 2.86
N LEU A 22 -4.43 7.55 2.05
CA LEU A 22 -3.15 8.15 2.41
C LEU A 22 -3.06 9.47 1.70
N GLU A 23 -2.81 10.52 2.45
CA GLU A 23 -2.73 11.86 1.87
C GLU A 23 -1.26 12.23 1.64
N ALA A 24 -0.98 12.89 0.51
CA ALA A 24 0.37 13.41 0.26
C ALA A 24 0.78 14.31 1.43
N GLY A 25 2.01 14.17 1.86
CA GLY A 25 2.53 14.89 3.01
C GLY A 25 2.46 14.10 4.31
N SER A 26 1.68 13.03 4.34
CA SER A 26 1.58 12.15 5.51
C SER A 26 2.58 11.01 5.38
N ILE A 27 2.96 10.45 6.53
CA ILE A 27 3.87 9.31 6.53
C ILE A 27 3.06 8.02 6.44
N SER A 28 3.38 7.17 5.47
CA SER A 28 2.70 5.91 5.27
C SER A 28 3.14 4.90 6.31
N LYS A 29 2.18 4.24 6.94
CA LYS A 29 2.46 3.21 7.94
C LYS A 29 1.79 1.89 7.60
N ASN A 30 1.11 1.82 6.47
CA ASN A 30 0.30 0.67 6.10
C ASN A 30 0.57 0.24 4.67
N ILE A 31 0.31 -1.03 4.43
CA ILE A 31 0.26 -1.60 3.09
C ILE A 31 -1.19 -2.00 2.85
N TYR A 32 -1.69 -1.72 1.67
CA TYR A 32 -3.09 -1.93 1.32
C TYR A 32 -3.19 -3.02 0.27
N PHE A 33 -3.98 -4.04 0.56
CA PHE A 33 -4.26 -5.11 -0.40
C PHE A 33 -5.70 -4.94 -0.89
N ILE A 34 -5.87 -4.68 -2.19
CA ILE A 34 -7.19 -4.42 -2.76
C ILE A 34 -7.91 -5.75 -2.95
N LYS A 35 -9.04 -5.93 -2.27
CA LYS A 35 -9.85 -7.13 -2.41
C LYS A 35 -10.89 -6.97 -3.49
N SER A 36 -11.45 -5.79 -3.60
CA SER A 36 -12.42 -5.47 -4.66
C SER A 36 -12.44 -3.96 -4.85
N GLY A 37 -12.87 -3.51 -6.00
CA GLY A 37 -12.97 -2.10 -6.30
C GLY A 37 -11.74 -1.57 -7.02
N CYS A 38 -11.47 -0.28 -6.84
CA CYS A 38 -10.37 0.38 -7.54
C CYS A 38 -9.91 1.60 -6.77
N ALA A 39 -8.60 1.77 -6.68
CA ALA A 39 -7.99 2.95 -6.08
C ALA A 39 -6.96 3.52 -7.05
N ARG A 40 -6.60 4.77 -6.84
CA ARG A 40 -5.58 5.40 -7.67
C ARG A 40 -4.53 6.03 -6.78
N LEU A 41 -3.30 6.06 -7.29
CA LEU A 41 -2.21 6.79 -6.70
C LEU A 41 -1.97 8.01 -7.57
N TRP A 42 -1.99 9.20 -6.97
CA TRP A 42 -1.92 10.43 -7.76
C TRP A 42 -1.17 11.52 -6.99
N TYR A 43 -0.81 12.57 -7.73
CA TYR A 43 -0.20 13.75 -7.10
C TYR A 43 -0.71 15.00 -7.80
N ASN A 44 -0.56 16.13 -7.11
CA ASN A 44 -0.96 17.41 -7.66
C ASN A 44 0.26 18.11 -8.22
N ASN A 45 0.16 18.54 -9.48
CA ASN A 45 1.23 19.27 -10.15
C ASN A 45 0.67 20.60 -10.62
N ASP A 46 0.92 21.64 -9.85
CA ASP A 46 0.49 23.00 -10.18
C ASP A 46 -1.02 23.09 -10.44
N GLY A 47 -1.80 22.46 -9.57
CA GLY A 47 -3.26 22.51 -9.68
C GLY A 47 -3.86 21.41 -10.52
N LEU A 48 -3.04 20.56 -11.14
CA LEU A 48 -3.52 19.43 -11.94
C LEU A 48 -3.29 18.13 -11.18
N ASP A 49 -4.34 17.33 -11.06
CA ASP A 49 -4.23 16.02 -10.46
C ASP A 49 -3.73 15.03 -11.52
N ILE A 50 -2.59 14.42 -11.25
CA ILE A 50 -2.00 13.47 -12.18
C ILE A 50 -2.04 12.09 -11.56
N THR A 51 -2.76 11.18 -12.20
CA THR A 51 -2.84 9.80 -11.75
C THR A 51 -1.65 9.04 -12.28
N LEU A 52 -0.91 8.41 -11.37
CA LEU A 52 0.24 7.60 -11.74
C LEU A 52 -0.17 6.19 -12.09
N GLN A 53 -1.09 5.63 -11.31
CA GLN A 53 -1.46 4.23 -11.51
C GLN A 53 -2.78 3.94 -10.82
N PHE A 54 -3.53 3.01 -11.41
CA PHE A 54 -4.74 2.46 -10.81
C PHE A 54 -4.42 1.09 -10.23
N PHE A 55 -5.08 0.77 -9.12
CA PHE A 55 -4.91 -0.51 -8.44
C PHE A 55 -6.27 -1.18 -8.29
N MET A 56 -6.31 -2.47 -8.61
CA MET A 56 -7.55 -3.24 -8.61
C MET A 56 -7.40 -4.50 -7.79
N ALA A 57 -8.44 -5.31 -7.75
CA ALA A 57 -8.46 -6.54 -6.96
C ALA A 57 -7.21 -7.38 -7.21
N GLY A 58 -6.62 -7.87 -6.15
CA GLY A 58 -5.42 -8.68 -6.21
C GLY A 58 -4.12 -7.91 -6.15
N GLN A 59 -4.17 -6.61 -6.18
CA GLN A 59 -2.96 -5.79 -6.17
C GLN A 59 -2.71 -5.17 -4.81
N MET A 60 -1.44 -4.98 -4.51
CA MET A 60 -0.98 -4.38 -3.28
C MET A 60 -0.43 -3.00 -3.57
N VAL A 61 -0.70 -2.06 -2.68
CA VAL A 61 -0.25 -0.68 -2.91
C VAL A 61 0.11 -0.01 -1.60
N SER A 62 1.11 0.85 -1.66
CA SER A 62 1.46 1.79 -0.62
C SER A 62 2.37 2.84 -1.23
N SER A 63 2.64 3.90 -0.49
CA SER A 63 3.74 4.81 -0.83
C SER A 63 4.99 4.20 -0.21
N PHE A 64 5.72 3.39 -0.97
CA PHE A 64 6.81 2.60 -0.41
C PHE A 64 8.00 3.43 0.02
N ASP A 65 8.27 4.52 -0.66
CA ASP A 65 9.33 5.40 -0.23
C ASP A 65 9.02 5.96 1.15
N SER A 66 7.80 6.44 1.36
CA SER A 66 7.35 6.92 2.66
C SER A 66 7.40 5.82 3.70
N LEU A 67 6.91 4.64 3.34
CA LEU A 67 6.82 3.50 4.25
C LEU A 67 8.21 3.08 4.73
N LEU A 68 9.17 2.99 3.83
CA LEU A 68 10.49 2.47 4.14
C LEU A 68 11.39 3.48 4.85
N HIS A 69 11.20 4.76 4.57
CA HIS A 69 12.11 5.79 5.07
C HIS A 69 11.47 6.74 6.07
N ASP A 70 10.21 6.49 6.44
CA ASP A 70 9.46 7.38 7.34
C ASP A 70 9.45 8.81 6.84
N ALA A 71 9.38 8.97 5.52
CA ALA A 71 9.34 10.26 4.88
C ALA A 71 7.91 10.59 4.45
N PRO A 72 7.55 11.87 4.33
CA PRO A 72 6.22 12.22 3.85
C PRO A 72 5.99 11.66 2.45
N SER A 73 4.79 11.12 2.23
CA SER A 73 4.42 10.59 0.92
C SER A 73 4.31 11.72 -0.08
N GLN A 74 4.82 11.50 -1.28
CA GLN A 74 4.65 12.44 -2.38
C GLN A 74 3.33 12.25 -3.08
N PHE A 75 2.61 11.18 -2.77
CA PHE A 75 1.43 10.78 -3.50
C PHE A 75 0.24 10.61 -2.55
N THR A 76 -0.95 10.75 -3.13
CA THR A 76 -2.20 10.48 -2.43
C THR A 76 -2.77 9.18 -2.98
N LEU A 77 -3.27 8.34 -2.09
CA LEU A 77 -3.95 7.09 -2.45
C LEU A 77 -5.42 7.27 -2.15
N GLU A 78 -6.27 7.09 -3.15
CA GLU A 78 -7.69 7.40 -3.05
C GLU A 78 -8.52 6.35 -3.77
N THR A 79 -9.64 5.93 -3.16
CA THR A 79 -10.56 5.02 -3.82
C THR A 79 -11.33 5.75 -4.90
N ILE A 80 -11.57 5.07 -6.04
CA ILE A 80 -12.36 5.60 -7.14
C ILE A 80 -13.76 5.01 -7.11
N LEU A 81 -13.86 3.78 -6.73
CA LEU A 81 -15.10 3.02 -6.58
C LEU A 81 -15.22 2.57 -5.14
N PRO A 82 -16.41 2.10 -4.72
CA PRO A 82 -16.46 1.42 -3.43
C PRO A 82 -15.46 0.27 -3.42
N THR A 83 -14.62 0.22 -2.41
CA THR A 83 -13.44 -0.64 -2.40
C THR A 83 -13.30 -1.34 -1.08
N GLU A 84 -13.07 -2.65 -1.14
CA GLU A 84 -12.77 -3.45 0.04
C GLU A 84 -11.27 -3.71 0.09
N ILE A 85 -10.66 -3.42 1.23
CA ILE A 85 -9.20 -3.43 1.38
C ILE A 85 -8.83 -4.20 2.64
N GLU A 86 -7.75 -4.98 2.55
CA GLU A 86 -7.08 -5.50 3.73
C GLU A 86 -5.89 -4.62 4.02
N ILE A 87 -5.81 -4.11 5.24
CA ILE A 87 -4.77 -3.19 5.65
C ILE A 87 -3.80 -3.92 6.56
N TYR A 88 -2.52 -3.84 6.25
CA TYR A 88 -1.45 -4.45 7.03
C TYR A 88 -0.51 -3.36 7.51
N GLU A 89 -0.17 -3.41 8.79
CA GLU A 89 0.78 -2.46 9.34
C GLU A 89 2.19 -2.84 8.94
N LYS A 90 2.97 -1.83 8.63
CA LYS A 90 4.37 -2.00 8.21
C LYS A 90 5.17 -2.83 9.21
N ASN A 91 5.00 -2.57 10.50
CA ASN A 91 5.78 -3.25 11.52
C ASN A 91 5.49 -4.75 11.57
N ASP A 92 4.25 -5.14 11.33
CA ASP A 92 3.88 -6.55 11.31
C ASP A 92 4.55 -7.27 10.15
N ILE A 93 4.59 -6.63 9.00
CA ILE A 93 5.20 -7.22 7.82
C ILE A 93 6.71 -7.32 8.00
N PHE A 94 7.34 -6.26 8.49
CA PHE A 94 8.78 -6.27 8.69
C PHE A 94 9.20 -7.27 9.76
N HIS A 95 8.37 -7.44 10.78
CA HIS A 95 8.64 -8.41 11.82
C HIS A 95 8.71 -9.83 11.24
N ILE A 96 7.76 -10.17 10.38
CA ILE A 96 7.74 -11.48 9.76
C ILE A 96 8.93 -11.67 8.84
N LEU A 97 9.27 -10.67 8.05
CA LEU A 97 10.42 -10.73 7.16
C LEU A 97 11.73 -10.91 7.93
N ASN A 98 11.83 -10.30 9.09
CA ASN A 98 13.03 -10.43 9.92
C ASN A 98 13.13 -11.79 10.57
N GLU A 99 12.01 -12.40 10.91
CA GLU A 99 12.02 -13.74 11.52
C GLU A 99 12.34 -14.81 10.50
N ASP A 100 12.02 -14.57 9.24
CA ASP A 100 12.27 -15.53 8.16
C ASP A 100 13.45 -15.03 7.34
N SER A 101 14.64 -15.37 7.80
CA SER A 101 15.85 -14.87 7.16
C SER A 101 16.02 -15.37 5.72
N GLU A 102 15.54 -16.56 5.42
CA GLU A 102 15.63 -17.08 4.06
C GLU A 102 14.75 -16.29 3.14
N LEU A 103 13.53 -16.05 3.56
CA LEU A 103 12.59 -15.26 2.79
C LEU A 103 13.12 -13.85 2.62
N LYS A 104 13.66 -13.31 3.69
CA LYS A 104 14.23 -11.98 3.66
C LYS A 104 15.34 -11.84 2.63
N GLY A 105 16.22 -12.83 2.56
CA GLY A 105 17.32 -12.78 1.63
C GLY A 105 16.86 -12.80 0.18
N ASN A 106 15.80 -13.51 -0.11
CA ASN A 106 15.28 -13.60 -1.47
C ASN A 106 14.38 -12.44 -1.83
N ASP A 107 13.52 -12.06 -0.91
CA ASP A 107 12.51 -11.07 -1.20
C ASP A 107 13.07 -9.65 -1.28
N ALA A 108 14.21 -9.42 -0.66
CA ALA A 108 14.84 -8.12 -0.75
C ALA A 108 15.14 -7.72 -2.19
N LYS A 109 15.23 -8.70 -3.07
CA LYS A 109 15.54 -8.45 -4.47
C LYS A 109 14.35 -8.60 -5.39
N SER A 110 13.20 -8.93 -4.85
CA SER A 110 12.07 -9.27 -5.70
C SER A 110 11.58 -8.11 -6.52
N GLY A 111 11.75 -6.90 -6.03
CA GLY A 111 11.26 -5.75 -6.75
C GLY A 111 9.77 -5.77 -6.95
N ALA A 112 9.07 -6.47 -6.09
CA ALA A 112 7.62 -6.61 -6.23
C ALA A 112 6.87 -5.33 -5.92
N PHE A 113 7.53 -4.38 -5.33
CA PHE A 113 6.87 -3.16 -4.89
C PHE A 113 7.08 -2.04 -5.88
N LEU A 114 6.03 -1.28 -6.07
CA LEU A 114 6.13 -0.05 -6.81
C LEU A 114 6.74 1.01 -5.94
N ASP A 115 7.50 1.84 -6.56
CA ASP A 115 8.11 2.87 -5.79
C ASP A 115 8.35 4.14 -6.54
#